data_2e3b370824c371950eb0263601306e97
#
_entry.id   2e3b370824c371950eb0263601306e97
#
_cell.length_a   1.000
_cell.length_b   1.000
_cell.length_c   1.000
_cell.angle_alpha   90.00
_cell.angle_beta   90.00
_cell.angle_gamma   90.00
#
_symmetry.space_group_name_H-M   'P 1'
#
loop_
_entity.id
_entity.type
_entity.pdbx_description
1 polymer ?
#
loop_
_entity_poly.entity_id
_entity_poly.type
_entity_poly.pdbx_seq_one_letter_code
_entity_poly.pdbx_strand_id
1 'polypeptide(L)'
;MSYLEQIKSLKFKISKVTIDGVDFYLRELSGKARLDFENERDLQLRVLKMMHASLCDANGNLTEKPEDFNAFMESVPNKVLNALVNAFSALNITGETHLKNKSGAVSYSDWR
;
A
#
# COMPACT_ATOMS: atom_id res chain seq x y z
N MET A 1 0.69 31.63 2.43
CA MET A 1 0.92 30.38 1.72
C MET A 1 -0.17 29.38 2.06
N SER A 2 -0.72 28.72 1.07
CA SER A 2 -1.82 27.81 1.33
C SER A 2 -1.30 26.46 1.79
N TYR A 3 -2.16 25.72 2.47
CA TYR A 3 -1.79 24.37 2.88
C TYR A 3 -1.55 23.48 1.67
N LEU A 4 -2.27 23.72 0.58
CA LEU A 4 -2.05 22.91 -0.61
C LEU A 4 -0.62 23.05 -1.12
N GLU A 5 -0.08 24.26 -1.09
CA GLU A 5 1.29 24.42 -1.54
C GLU A 5 2.27 23.74 -0.60
N GLN A 6 1.99 23.80 0.70
CA GLN A 6 2.85 23.13 1.65
C GLN A 6 2.80 21.62 1.45
N ILE A 7 1.60 21.08 1.19
CA ILE A 7 1.44 19.64 0.97
C ILE A 7 2.18 19.20 -0.27
N LYS A 8 2.16 20.01 -1.33
CA LYS A 8 2.84 19.63 -2.56
C LYS A 8 4.34 19.50 -2.38
N SER A 9 4.89 20.13 -1.35
CA SER A 9 6.32 20.02 -1.10
C SER A 9 6.68 18.73 -0.39
N LEU A 10 5.70 18.02 0.17
CA LEU A 10 5.94 16.75 0.81
C LEU A 10 5.98 15.66 -0.24
N LYS A 11 6.78 14.65 0.02
CA LYS A 11 6.91 13.56 -0.94
C LYS A 11 6.33 12.29 -0.36
N PHE A 12 5.76 11.47 -1.24
CA PHE A 12 5.28 10.16 -0.81
C PHE A 12 6.48 9.30 -0.45
N LYS A 13 6.36 8.58 0.64
CA LYS A 13 7.41 7.64 1.00
C LYS A 13 7.33 6.42 0.10
N ILE A 14 8.49 5.88 -0.23
CA ILE A 14 8.60 4.72 -1.10
C ILE A 14 9.31 3.62 -0.34
N SER A 15 8.79 2.41 -0.45
CA SER A 15 9.39 1.24 0.17
C SER A 15 9.88 0.32 -0.93
N LYS A 16 11.09 -0.20 -0.78
CA LYS A 16 11.66 -1.15 -1.73
C LYS A 16 11.65 -2.53 -1.11
N VAL A 17 11.15 -3.49 -1.86
CA VAL A 17 11.09 -4.88 -1.42
C VAL A 17 11.82 -5.73 -2.45
N THR A 18 12.84 -6.46 -2.03
CA THR A 18 13.58 -7.32 -2.94
C THR A 18 13.25 -8.77 -2.63
N ILE A 19 12.75 -9.50 -3.61
CA ILE A 19 12.37 -10.89 -3.45
C ILE A 19 12.98 -11.69 -4.57
N ASP A 20 13.82 -12.65 -4.22
CA ASP A 20 14.48 -13.52 -5.20
C ASP A 20 15.19 -12.72 -6.29
N GLY A 21 15.82 -11.62 -5.89
CA GLY A 21 16.58 -10.80 -6.83
C GLY A 21 15.77 -9.81 -7.64
N VAL A 22 14.47 -9.75 -7.41
CA VAL A 22 13.60 -8.83 -8.12
C VAL A 22 13.20 -7.71 -7.17
N ASP A 23 13.32 -6.47 -7.62
CA ASP A 23 12.98 -5.31 -6.81
C ASP A 23 11.57 -4.84 -7.12
N PHE A 24 10.79 -4.66 -6.06
CA PHE A 24 9.46 -4.08 -6.15
C PHE A 24 9.44 -2.81 -5.34
N TYR A 25 8.68 -1.82 -5.80
CA TYR A 25 8.55 -0.56 -5.07
C TYR A 25 7.09 -0.28 -4.82
N LEU A 26 6.80 0.19 -3.61
CA LEU A 26 5.46 0.62 -3.25
C LEU A 26 5.56 2.02 -2.66
N ARG A 27 4.52 2.81 -2.81
CA ARG A 27 4.55 4.14 -2.24
C ARG A 27 3.29 4.37 -1.41
N GLU A 28 3.32 5.42 -0.58
CA GLU A 28 2.14 5.82 0.17
C GLU A 28 1.03 6.18 -0.81
N LEU A 29 -0.20 5.88 -0.43
CA LEU A 29 -1.34 6.27 -1.24
C LEU A 29 -1.70 7.71 -0.95
N SER A 30 -2.22 8.40 -1.98
CA SER A 30 -2.80 9.72 -1.75
C SER A 30 -4.14 9.56 -1.06
N GLY A 31 -4.63 10.65 -0.49
CA GLY A 31 -5.95 10.63 0.14
C GLY A 31 -7.04 10.25 -0.83
N LYS A 32 -6.95 10.73 -2.07
CA LYS A 32 -7.95 10.38 -3.07
C LYS A 32 -7.91 8.91 -3.43
N ALA A 33 -6.72 8.36 -3.61
CA ALA A 33 -6.61 6.94 -3.94
C ALA A 33 -7.21 6.10 -2.82
N ARG A 34 -6.97 6.49 -1.58
CA ARG A 34 -7.52 5.75 -0.46
C ARG A 34 -9.03 5.78 -0.45
N LEU A 35 -9.62 6.95 -0.74
CA LEU A 35 -11.07 7.06 -0.77
C LEU A 35 -11.68 6.21 -1.89
N ASP A 36 -10.98 6.05 -2.99
CA ASP A 36 -11.49 5.27 -4.10
C ASP A 36 -11.75 3.82 -3.73
N PHE A 37 -11.14 3.32 -2.65
CA PHE A 37 -11.32 1.94 -2.25
C PHE A 37 -12.28 1.77 -1.07
N GLU A 38 -12.87 2.83 -0.59
CA GLU A 38 -13.74 2.71 0.58
C GLU A 38 -15.01 1.92 0.33
N ASN A 39 -15.41 1.82 -0.92
CA ASN A 39 -16.62 1.06 -1.23
C ASN A 39 -16.40 -0.45 -1.25
N GLU A 40 -15.16 -0.88 -1.22
CA GLU A 40 -14.89 -2.31 -1.18
C GLU A 40 -15.14 -2.80 0.24
N ARG A 41 -16.15 -3.64 0.41
CA ARG A 41 -16.56 -4.08 1.73
C ARG A 41 -15.71 -5.21 2.30
N ASP A 42 -15.16 -6.03 1.44
CA ASP A 42 -14.28 -7.10 1.88
C ASP A 42 -12.94 -6.47 2.27
N LEU A 43 -12.63 -6.46 3.55
CA LEU A 43 -11.42 -5.78 4.02
C LEU A 43 -10.16 -6.37 3.44
N GLN A 44 -10.11 -7.68 3.30
CA GLN A 44 -8.92 -8.31 2.75
C GLN A 44 -8.75 -7.92 1.28
N LEU A 45 -9.84 -7.95 0.53
CA LEU A 45 -9.78 -7.56 -0.87
C LEU A 45 -9.44 -6.10 -1.02
N ARG A 46 -9.95 -5.25 -0.12
CA ARG A 46 -9.62 -3.84 -0.15
C ARG A 46 -8.12 -3.62 0.00
N VAL A 47 -7.50 -4.31 0.97
CA VAL A 47 -6.07 -4.15 1.19
C VAL A 47 -5.28 -4.63 -0.03
N LEU A 48 -5.70 -5.74 -0.63
CA LEU A 48 -5.00 -6.25 -1.81
C LEU A 48 -5.08 -5.27 -2.98
N LYS A 49 -6.26 -4.68 -3.19
CA LYS A 49 -6.42 -3.72 -4.28
C LYS A 49 -5.63 -2.45 -4.01
N MET A 50 -5.59 -2.00 -2.77
CA MET A 50 -4.82 -0.82 -2.41
C MET A 50 -3.32 -1.07 -2.58
N MET A 51 -2.86 -2.26 -2.19
CA MET A 51 -1.47 -2.61 -2.37
C MET A 51 -1.11 -2.60 -3.87
N HIS A 52 -1.97 -3.19 -4.69
CA HIS A 52 -1.74 -3.20 -6.13
C HIS A 52 -1.66 -1.78 -6.68
N ALA A 53 -2.56 -0.91 -6.21
CA ALA A 53 -2.57 0.47 -6.68
C ALA A 53 -1.35 1.26 -6.22
N SER A 54 -0.66 0.79 -5.19
CA SER A 54 0.49 1.51 -4.66
C SER A 54 1.81 1.12 -5.34
N LEU A 55 1.80 0.09 -6.19
CA LEU A 55 3.02 -0.33 -6.86
C LEU A 55 3.52 0.78 -7.78
N CYS A 56 4.82 1.00 -7.74
CA CYS A 56 5.40 2.11 -8.47
C CYS A 56 6.80 1.76 -8.94
N ASP A 57 7.44 2.68 -9.67
CA ASP A 57 8.83 2.50 -10.05
C ASP A 57 9.72 3.13 -8.97
N ALA A 58 11.02 3.10 -9.18
CA ALA A 58 11.97 3.60 -8.19
C ALA A 58 11.81 5.09 -7.93
N ASN A 59 11.19 5.81 -8.84
CA ASN A 59 10.96 7.25 -8.68
C ASN A 59 9.61 7.57 -8.06
N GLY A 60 8.81 6.56 -7.77
CA GLY A 60 7.52 6.78 -7.15
C GLY A 60 6.38 6.98 -8.13
N ASN A 61 6.60 6.73 -9.40
CA ASN A 61 5.53 6.85 -10.39
C ASN A 61 4.73 5.55 -10.43
N LEU A 62 3.42 5.66 -10.26
CA LEU A 62 2.56 4.48 -10.24
C LEU A 62 2.61 3.75 -11.57
N THR A 63 2.71 2.43 -11.51
CA THR A 63 2.87 1.63 -12.71
C THR A 63 1.68 0.75 -13.03
N GLU A 64 0.77 0.52 -12.08
CA GLU A 64 -0.31 -0.45 -12.27
C GLU A 64 -1.67 0.23 -12.39
N LYS A 65 -2.52 -0.33 -13.22
CA LYS A 65 -3.88 0.19 -13.41
C LYS A 65 -4.87 -0.72 -12.71
N PRO A 66 -5.97 -0.17 -12.18
CA PRO A 66 -6.96 -0.99 -11.48
C PRO A 66 -7.50 -2.15 -12.30
N GLU A 67 -7.65 -1.96 -13.61
CA GLU A 67 -8.19 -3.02 -14.45
C GLU A 67 -7.25 -4.20 -14.59
N ASP A 68 -5.99 -4.06 -14.21
CA ASP A 68 -5.02 -5.15 -14.29
C ASP A 68 -4.95 -5.96 -13.01
N PHE A 69 -5.77 -5.63 -12.02
CA PHE A 69 -5.69 -6.28 -10.71
C PHE A 69 -5.87 -7.80 -10.80
N ASN A 70 -6.88 -8.25 -11.55
CA ASN A 70 -7.12 -9.69 -11.62
C ASN A 70 -5.96 -10.43 -12.29
N ALA A 71 -5.41 -9.85 -13.36
CA ALA A 71 -4.28 -10.48 -14.03
C ALA A 71 -3.06 -10.53 -13.10
N PHE A 72 -2.87 -9.48 -12.33
CA PHE A 72 -1.80 -9.45 -11.35
C PHE A 72 -1.97 -10.56 -10.32
N MET A 73 -3.19 -10.70 -9.79
CA MET A 73 -3.44 -11.70 -8.75
C MET A 73 -3.26 -13.13 -9.27
N GLU A 74 -3.56 -13.35 -10.55
CA GLU A 74 -3.37 -14.67 -11.13
C GLU A 74 -1.90 -15.00 -11.37
N SER A 75 -1.08 -13.99 -11.49
CA SER A 75 0.32 -14.20 -11.85
C SER A 75 1.28 -14.13 -10.69
N VAL A 76 0.91 -13.45 -9.60
CA VAL A 76 1.85 -13.21 -8.52
C VAL A 76 1.96 -14.43 -7.62
N PRO A 77 3.19 -14.90 -7.34
CA PRO A 77 3.34 -16.01 -6.38
C PRO A 77 2.92 -15.56 -4.98
N ASN A 78 2.36 -16.48 -4.22
CA ASN A 78 1.86 -16.14 -2.90
C ASN A 78 2.93 -15.57 -1.98
N LYS A 79 4.15 -16.05 -2.10
CA LYS A 79 5.26 -15.54 -1.31
C LYS A 79 5.50 -14.06 -1.61
N VAL A 80 5.46 -13.70 -2.88
CA VAL A 80 5.65 -12.31 -3.29
C VAL A 80 4.48 -11.47 -2.81
N LEU A 81 3.26 -11.99 -2.97
CA LEU A 81 2.08 -11.25 -2.55
C LEU A 81 2.14 -10.92 -1.06
N ASN A 82 2.51 -11.88 -0.23
CA ASN A 82 2.58 -11.64 1.21
C ASN A 82 3.62 -10.59 1.55
N ALA A 83 4.77 -10.62 0.88
CA ALA A 83 5.80 -9.63 1.14
C ALA A 83 5.34 -8.24 0.73
N LEU A 84 4.64 -8.14 -0.39
CA LEU A 84 4.14 -6.84 -0.86
C LEU A 84 3.06 -6.31 0.07
N VAL A 85 2.16 -7.16 0.54
CA VAL A 85 1.12 -6.73 1.46
C VAL A 85 1.72 -6.25 2.77
N ASN A 86 2.72 -6.96 3.27
CA ASN A 86 3.37 -6.54 4.51
C ASN A 86 4.05 -5.19 4.35
N ALA A 87 4.73 -4.99 3.24
CA ALA A 87 5.40 -3.71 2.99
C ALA A 87 4.38 -2.60 2.84
N PHE A 88 3.28 -2.86 2.13
CA PHE A 88 2.23 -1.88 1.97
C PHE A 88 1.63 -1.49 3.32
N SER A 89 1.36 -2.46 4.16
CA SER A 89 0.74 -2.20 5.46
C SER A 89 1.69 -1.38 6.34
N ALA A 90 2.96 -1.70 6.33
CA ALA A 90 3.91 -0.94 7.13
C ALA A 90 3.98 0.51 6.68
N LEU A 91 3.84 0.73 5.38
CA LEU A 91 3.96 2.06 4.83
C LEU A 91 2.68 2.89 4.99
N ASN A 92 1.52 2.25 4.88
CA ASN A 92 0.25 2.97 4.80
C ASN A 92 -0.72 2.76 5.95
N ILE A 93 -0.56 1.71 6.73
CA ILE A 93 -1.57 1.35 7.71
C ILE A 93 -1.08 1.38 9.13
N THR A 94 0.06 0.76 9.39
CA THR A 94 0.47 0.58 10.77
C THR A 94 1.04 1.82 11.41
N GLY A 95 1.30 2.83 10.63
CA GLY A 95 1.97 3.99 11.16
C GLY A 95 1.34 4.55 12.37
N GLU A 96 0.03 4.69 12.37
CA GLU A 96 -0.56 5.28 13.50
C GLU A 96 -1.23 4.33 14.38
N THR A 97 -1.56 3.14 13.94
CA THR A 97 -2.27 2.29 14.84
C THR A 97 -1.41 1.77 15.93
N HIS A 98 -0.17 1.39 15.61
CA HIS A 98 0.57 0.79 16.65
C HIS A 98 1.03 1.78 17.66
N LEU A 99 0.82 2.99 17.39
CA LEU A 99 1.12 3.93 18.37
C LEU A 99 0.36 3.69 19.56
N LYS A 100 -0.72 3.22 19.43
CA LYS A 100 -1.45 3.05 20.49
C LYS A 100 -1.37 1.81 20.97
N ASN A 101 -0.98 1.14 20.65
CA ASN A 101 -1.05 0.06 21.19
C ASN A 101 -0.10 -0.58 21.36
N LYS A 102 0.31 -0.49 21.44
CA LYS A 102 0.97 -1.04 21.58
C LYS A 102 0.76 -2.17 21.66
N SER A 103 0.33 -2.38 21.75
CA SER A 103 -0.03 -3.51 21.64
C SER A 103 -0.29 -3.61 20.30
N GLY A 104 0.24 -2.90 19.51
CA GLY A 104 -0.03 -2.73 18.16
C GLY A 104 -0.32 -3.95 17.38
N ALA A 105 0.32 -5.00 17.67
CA ALA A 105 0.08 -6.20 16.93
C ALA A 105 -1.37 -6.61 17.01
N VAL A 106 -1.99 -6.30 18.08
CA VAL A 106 -3.38 -6.66 18.25
C VAL A 106 -4.25 -5.96 17.28
N SER A 107 -4.11 -4.65 17.19
CA SER A 107 -4.97 -3.93 16.29
C SER A 107 -4.70 -4.32 14.87
N TYR A 108 -3.49 -4.69 14.60
CA TYR A 108 -3.15 -5.07 13.26
C TYR A 108 -3.91 -6.32 12.83
N SER A 109 -4.10 -7.24 13.70
CA SER A 109 -4.79 -8.45 13.35
C SER A 109 -6.27 -8.26 13.20
N ASP A 110 -6.81 -7.18 13.71
CA ASP A 110 -8.24 -6.98 13.66
C ASP A 110 -8.79 -6.82 12.26
N TRP A 111 -8.04 -6.37 11.32
CA TRP A 111 -8.62 -6.14 10.03
C TRP A 111 -8.47 -7.33 9.09
N ARG A 112 -8.13 -8.46 9.60
CA ARG A 112 -8.11 -9.65 8.80
C ARG A 112 -9.38 -10.39 8.77
#